data_3e67b03c785dccce5fa13163a0039f52
#
_entry.id   3e67b03c785dccce5fa13163a0039f52
#
_cell.length_a   1.000
_cell.length_b   1.000
_cell.length_c   1.000
_cell.angle_alpha   90.00
_cell.angle_beta   90.00
_cell.angle_gamma   90.00
#
_symmetry.space_group_name_H-M   'P 1'
#
loop_
_entity.id
_entity.type
_entity.pdbx_description
1 polymer ?
#
loop_
_entity_poly.entity_id
_entity_poly.type
_entity_poly.pdbx_seq_one_letter_code
_entity_poly.pdbx_strand_id
1 'polypeptide(L)'
;KYNLTITIKGERMILDVRGSSPEFTNRSINTTLASLKTCIATALLLYIWPDLPHNMACFSAVEVLSDENSLLDSSFDAPNCMSLIPLFKSFTLPSLALAKFLYSAPKRYTAIYSSHFNQPYTFIYGGITQHGEVTGNVCADINGNGGGARENRDGEHAIAPCFGYMCDTGEQELIEEELPVLRLVAQHLTKDRVGFGKYR
;
A
#
# COMPACT_ATOMS: atom_id res chain seq x y z
N LYS A 1 -2.23 -14.50 -7.85
CA LYS A 1 -0.80 -14.21 -8.08
C LYS A 1 -0.67 -12.77 -8.55
N TYR A 2 0.32 -12.07 -8.04
CA TYR A 2 0.72 -10.75 -8.53
C TYR A 2 2.13 -10.86 -9.12
N ASN A 3 2.29 -10.50 -10.37
CA ASN A 3 3.58 -10.54 -11.07
C ASN A 3 4.04 -9.10 -11.35
N LEU A 4 5.34 -8.86 -11.25
CA LEU A 4 5.94 -7.58 -11.65
C LEU A 4 7.37 -7.80 -12.11
N THR A 5 7.66 -7.30 -13.30
CA THR A 5 9.02 -7.19 -13.83
C THR A 5 9.29 -5.74 -14.21
N ILE A 6 10.40 -5.18 -13.76
CA ILE A 6 10.84 -3.84 -14.17
C ILE A 6 12.03 -3.99 -15.10
N THR A 7 11.93 -3.39 -16.29
CA THR A 7 12.99 -3.39 -17.30
C THR A 7 13.32 -1.96 -17.70
N ILE A 8 14.59 -1.62 -17.72
CA ILE A 8 15.08 -0.35 -18.27
C ILE A 8 15.59 -0.62 -19.70
N LYS A 9 15.03 0.10 -20.66
CA LYS A 9 15.40 -0.01 -22.07
C LYS A 9 15.68 1.38 -22.64
N GLY A 10 16.94 1.73 -22.72
CA GLY A 10 17.36 3.10 -23.09
C GLY A 10 16.81 4.09 -22.05
N GLU A 11 16.03 5.05 -22.50
CA GLU A 11 15.40 6.08 -21.66
C GLU A 11 14.00 5.71 -21.15
N ARG A 12 13.55 4.47 -21.40
CA ARG A 12 12.23 3.99 -21.00
C ARG A 12 12.31 3.01 -19.86
N MET A 13 11.35 3.11 -18.96
CA MET A 13 11.09 2.14 -17.90
C MET A 13 9.80 1.38 -18.21
N ILE A 14 9.90 0.06 -18.29
CA ILE A 14 8.78 -0.83 -18.57
C ILE A 14 8.47 -1.60 -17.28
N LEU A 15 7.24 -1.45 -16.79
CA LEU A 15 6.70 -2.22 -15.68
C LEU A 15 5.70 -3.23 -16.25
N ASP A 16 6.10 -4.48 -16.26
CA ASP A 16 5.31 -5.57 -16.83
C ASP A 16 4.66 -6.38 -15.71
N VAL A 17 3.33 -6.29 -15.61
CA VAL A 17 2.53 -7.04 -14.64
C VAL A 17 1.78 -8.21 -15.27
N ARG A 18 2.04 -8.53 -16.54
CA ARG A 18 1.44 -9.68 -17.22
C ARG A 18 1.78 -11.00 -16.53
N GLY A 19 0.91 -11.99 -16.68
CA GLY A 19 0.98 -13.25 -15.97
C GLY A 19 0.54 -13.13 -14.50
N SER A 20 -0.09 -12.02 -14.11
CA SER A 20 -0.85 -11.92 -12.87
C SER A 20 -2.12 -12.77 -12.95
N SER A 21 -2.77 -13.03 -11.81
CA SER A 21 -4.01 -13.83 -11.80
C SER A 21 -5.09 -13.20 -12.66
N PRO A 22 -5.96 -14.01 -13.29
CA PRO A 22 -7.19 -13.52 -13.89
C PRO A 22 -8.04 -12.73 -12.90
N GLU A 23 -8.94 -11.91 -13.39
CA GLU A 23 -9.94 -11.24 -12.56
C GLU A 23 -10.85 -12.23 -11.84
N PHE A 24 -11.36 -11.83 -10.70
CA PHE A 24 -12.33 -12.59 -9.93
C PHE A 24 -13.75 -12.13 -10.27
N THR A 25 -14.58 -13.06 -10.68
CA THR A 25 -16.00 -12.78 -11.01
C THR A 25 -16.91 -12.88 -9.78
N ASN A 26 -16.47 -13.58 -8.75
CA ASN A 26 -17.23 -13.88 -7.53
C ASN A 26 -16.69 -13.19 -6.25
N ARG A 27 -15.75 -12.29 -6.39
CA ARG A 27 -15.12 -11.56 -5.28
C ARG A 27 -14.76 -10.16 -5.72
N SER A 28 -15.07 -9.18 -4.88
CA SER A 28 -14.84 -7.76 -5.15
C SER A 28 -13.41 -7.30 -4.85
N ILE A 29 -12.40 -8.05 -5.33
CA ILE A 29 -10.98 -7.77 -5.03
C ILE A 29 -10.15 -7.40 -6.25
N ASN A 30 -10.78 -7.08 -7.37
CA ASN A 30 -10.06 -6.63 -8.57
C ASN A 30 -9.68 -5.14 -8.47
N THR A 31 -8.80 -4.71 -9.34
CA THR A 31 -8.46 -3.29 -9.51
C THR A 31 -8.38 -2.91 -10.99
N THR A 32 -8.44 -1.64 -11.26
CA THR A 32 -8.38 -1.12 -12.64
C THR A 32 -6.96 -0.74 -13.03
N LEU A 33 -6.68 -0.74 -14.32
CA LEU A 33 -5.40 -0.29 -14.86
C LEU A 33 -5.06 1.16 -14.43
N ALA A 34 -6.08 2.02 -14.31
CA ALA A 34 -5.88 3.40 -13.85
C ALA A 34 -5.36 3.45 -12.41
N SER A 35 -5.95 2.66 -11.52
CA SER A 35 -5.50 2.54 -10.12
C SER A 35 -4.10 1.94 -10.03
N LEU A 36 -3.81 0.90 -10.81
CA LEU A 36 -2.47 0.32 -10.90
C LEU A 36 -1.43 1.35 -11.31
N LYS A 37 -1.69 2.10 -12.40
CA LYS A 37 -0.79 3.16 -12.88
C LYS A 37 -0.57 4.25 -11.83
N THR A 38 -1.61 4.63 -11.10
CA THR A 38 -1.50 5.61 -10.01
C THR A 38 -0.58 5.12 -8.89
N CYS A 39 -0.70 3.87 -8.48
CA CYS A 39 0.16 3.28 -7.45
C CYS A 39 1.62 3.19 -7.90
N ILE A 40 1.85 2.80 -9.14
CA ILE A 40 3.20 2.78 -9.75
C ILE A 40 3.77 4.20 -9.78
N ALA A 41 2.99 5.17 -10.24
CA ALA A 41 3.38 6.57 -10.29
C ALA A 41 3.78 7.09 -8.91
N THR A 42 2.97 6.81 -7.89
CA THR A 42 3.26 7.20 -6.51
C THR A 42 4.59 6.58 -6.03
N ALA A 43 4.82 5.30 -6.29
CA ALA A 43 6.07 4.65 -5.92
C ALA A 43 7.28 5.29 -6.63
N LEU A 44 7.16 5.61 -7.91
CA LEU A 44 8.24 6.26 -8.67
C LEU A 44 8.55 7.66 -8.14
N LEU A 45 7.53 8.47 -7.83
CA LEU A 45 7.72 9.79 -7.24
C LEU A 45 8.40 9.70 -5.89
N LEU A 46 8.00 8.76 -5.04
CA LEU A 46 8.61 8.62 -3.71
C LEU A 46 10.06 8.16 -3.75
N TYR A 47 10.42 7.24 -4.66
CA TYR A 47 11.74 6.59 -4.64
C TYR A 47 12.74 7.15 -5.65
N ILE A 48 12.26 7.59 -6.82
CA ILE A 48 13.12 7.95 -7.94
C ILE A 48 13.10 9.46 -8.18
N TRP A 49 11.92 10.08 -8.15
CA TRP A 49 11.70 11.46 -8.57
C TRP A 49 10.99 12.33 -7.51
N PRO A 50 11.47 12.38 -6.26
CA PRO A 50 10.78 13.12 -5.20
C PRO A 50 10.68 14.63 -5.46
N ASP A 51 11.58 15.16 -6.28
CA ASP A 51 11.68 16.60 -6.57
C ASP A 51 10.92 17.01 -7.84
N LEU A 52 10.30 16.06 -8.56
CA LEU A 52 9.57 16.37 -9.78
C LEU A 52 8.13 16.78 -9.48
N PRO A 53 7.55 17.68 -10.31
CA PRO A 53 6.14 18.02 -10.21
C PRO A 53 5.24 16.79 -10.39
N HIS A 54 4.19 16.69 -9.59
CA HIS A 54 3.24 15.58 -9.65
C HIS A 54 2.25 15.76 -10.82
N ASN A 55 2.69 15.45 -12.04
CA ASN A 55 1.87 15.52 -13.23
C ASN A 55 2.17 14.35 -14.18
N MET A 56 1.31 14.14 -15.16
CA MET A 56 1.42 13.02 -16.09
C MET A 56 2.66 13.09 -17.01
N ALA A 57 3.25 14.27 -17.22
CA ALA A 57 4.45 14.40 -18.05
C ALA A 57 5.65 13.66 -17.44
N CYS A 58 5.72 13.55 -16.11
CA CYS A 58 6.77 12.80 -15.42
C CYS A 58 6.77 11.30 -15.78
N PHE A 59 5.63 10.79 -16.26
CA PHE A 59 5.46 9.37 -16.59
C PHE A 59 5.54 9.07 -18.09
N SER A 60 5.89 10.06 -18.93
CA SER A 60 5.99 9.87 -20.38
C SER A 60 6.99 8.81 -20.81
N ALA A 61 8.02 8.57 -19.98
CA ALA A 61 9.01 7.52 -20.21
C ALA A 61 8.67 6.18 -19.54
N VAL A 62 7.50 6.09 -18.88
CA VAL A 62 7.07 4.89 -18.15
C VAL A 62 5.98 4.20 -18.93
N GLU A 63 6.19 2.92 -19.18
CA GLU A 63 5.22 2.03 -19.85
C GLU A 63 4.75 0.96 -18.88
N VAL A 64 3.44 0.75 -18.78
CA VAL A 64 2.86 -0.32 -17.95
C VAL A 64 2.17 -1.31 -18.85
N LEU A 65 2.62 -2.57 -18.80
CA LEU A 65 2.06 -3.68 -19.57
C LEU A 65 1.23 -4.56 -18.66
N SER A 66 -0.02 -4.80 -19.01
CA SER A 66 -0.96 -5.65 -18.28
C SER A 66 -1.64 -6.64 -19.23
N ASP A 67 -2.23 -7.68 -18.67
CA ASP A 67 -3.20 -8.52 -19.37
C ASP A 67 -4.60 -7.98 -19.11
N GLU A 68 -5.39 -7.79 -20.14
CA GLU A 68 -6.81 -7.46 -20.03
C GLU A 68 -7.55 -8.56 -19.26
N ASN A 69 -8.58 -8.19 -18.50
CA ASN A 69 -9.37 -9.10 -17.66
C ASN A 69 -8.52 -9.83 -16.60
N SER A 70 -7.48 -9.19 -16.15
CA SER A 70 -6.67 -9.64 -15.01
C SER A 70 -7.08 -8.95 -13.71
N LEU A 71 -6.61 -9.47 -12.59
CA LEU A 71 -6.77 -8.86 -11.26
C LEU A 71 -6.36 -7.38 -11.21
N LEU A 72 -5.44 -6.96 -12.07
CA LEU A 72 -4.81 -5.63 -12.08
C LEU A 72 -5.30 -4.72 -13.21
N ASP A 73 -6.02 -5.29 -14.16
CA ASP A 73 -6.61 -4.62 -15.30
C ASP A 73 -7.96 -5.30 -15.59
N SER A 74 -8.86 -5.12 -14.66
CA SER A 74 -10.14 -5.81 -14.66
C SER A 74 -11.11 -5.21 -15.66
N SER A 75 -12.02 -6.05 -16.17
CA SER A 75 -13.11 -5.64 -17.04
C SER A 75 -14.04 -4.65 -16.32
N PHE A 76 -14.83 -3.91 -17.10
CA PHE A 76 -15.76 -2.91 -16.56
C PHE A 76 -16.79 -3.53 -15.60
N ASP A 77 -17.26 -4.72 -15.90
CA ASP A 77 -18.30 -5.42 -15.12
C ASP A 77 -17.72 -6.21 -13.92
N ALA A 78 -16.41 -6.27 -13.79
CA ALA A 78 -15.78 -6.99 -12.70
C ALA A 78 -16.03 -6.30 -11.33
N PRO A 79 -16.31 -7.06 -10.27
CA PRO A 79 -16.55 -6.49 -8.96
C PRO A 79 -15.25 -5.92 -8.35
N ASN A 80 -15.27 -4.61 -8.05
CA ASN A 80 -14.10 -3.84 -7.59
C ASN A 80 -14.27 -3.20 -6.20
N CYS A 81 -15.29 -3.54 -5.44
CA CYS A 81 -15.63 -2.88 -4.17
C CYS A 81 -14.47 -2.89 -3.15
N MET A 82 -13.74 -4.02 -3.06
CA MET A 82 -12.58 -4.17 -2.18
C MET A 82 -11.24 -4.05 -2.95
N SER A 83 -11.20 -3.18 -3.94
CA SER A 83 -10.00 -2.91 -4.76
C SER A 83 -8.79 -2.43 -3.95
N LEU A 84 -8.98 -2.02 -2.71
CA LEU A 84 -7.90 -1.65 -1.78
C LEU A 84 -6.85 -2.76 -1.61
N ILE A 85 -7.25 -4.04 -1.59
CA ILE A 85 -6.32 -5.16 -1.40
C ILE A 85 -5.28 -5.23 -2.54
N PRO A 86 -5.66 -5.33 -3.83
CA PRO A 86 -4.71 -5.28 -4.92
C PRO A 86 -4.05 -3.90 -5.07
N LEU A 87 -4.75 -2.81 -4.75
CA LEU A 87 -4.21 -1.46 -4.79
C LEU A 87 -2.98 -1.32 -3.90
N PHE A 88 -3.05 -1.74 -2.64
CA PHE A 88 -1.90 -1.70 -1.74
C PHE A 88 -0.75 -2.61 -2.17
N LYS A 89 -1.06 -3.77 -2.74
CA LYS A 89 -0.02 -4.61 -3.35
C LYS A 89 0.58 -3.97 -4.59
N SER A 90 -0.21 -3.21 -5.35
CA SER A 90 0.26 -2.43 -6.50
C SER A 90 1.21 -1.30 -6.10
N PHE A 91 1.17 -0.84 -4.87
CA PHE A 91 2.13 0.10 -4.31
C PHE A 91 3.36 -0.62 -3.72
N THR A 92 3.14 -1.67 -2.94
CA THR A 92 4.22 -2.38 -2.23
C THR A 92 5.21 -3.07 -3.17
N LEU A 93 4.73 -3.74 -4.22
CA LEU A 93 5.61 -4.50 -5.12
C LEU A 93 6.54 -3.61 -5.94
N PRO A 94 6.07 -2.53 -6.59
CA PRO A 94 6.95 -1.55 -7.22
C PRO A 94 7.96 -0.96 -6.21
N SER A 95 7.52 -0.61 -5.01
CA SER A 95 8.40 -0.06 -3.97
C SER A 95 9.53 -1.04 -3.61
N LEU A 96 9.22 -2.32 -3.42
CA LEU A 96 10.23 -3.35 -3.15
C LEU A 96 11.19 -3.56 -4.33
N ALA A 97 10.67 -3.55 -5.55
CA ALA A 97 11.49 -3.71 -6.76
C ALA A 97 12.42 -2.49 -6.95
N LEU A 98 11.89 -1.28 -6.71
CA LEU A 98 12.67 -0.04 -6.75
C LEU A 98 13.71 0.03 -5.64
N ALA A 99 13.39 -0.44 -4.43
CA ALA A 99 14.37 -0.55 -3.34
C ALA A 99 15.55 -1.44 -3.73
N LYS A 100 15.29 -2.60 -4.35
CA LYS A 100 16.37 -3.47 -4.88
C LYS A 100 17.17 -2.81 -5.99
N PHE A 101 16.50 -2.09 -6.89
CA PHE A 101 17.16 -1.33 -7.95
C PHE A 101 18.08 -0.24 -7.36
N LEU A 102 17.58 0.54 -6.41
CA LEU A 102 18.36 1.60 -5.75
C LEU A 102 19.52 1.05 -4.94
N TYR A 103 19.39 -0.14 -4.37
CA TYR A 103 20.47 -0.81 -3.65
C TYR A 103 21.67 -1.11 -4.56
N SER A 104 21.43 -1.39 -5.83
CA SER A 104 22.48 -1.61 -6.81
C SER A 104 23.07 -0.31 -7.38
N ALA A 105 22.45 0.85 -7.14
CA ALA A 105 22.85 2.13 -7.67
C ALA A 105 23.83 2.86 -6.72
N PRO A 106 25.06 3.21 -7.17
CA PRO A 106 25.98 3.94 -6.33
C PRO A 106 25.45 5.33 -5.99
N LYS A 107 25.10 5.60 -4.77
CA LYS A 107 24.67 6.89 -4.17
C LYS A 107 23.17 7.09 -3.83
N ARG A 108 22.30 6.07 -3.92
CA ARG A 108 20.87 6.25 -3.57
C ARG A 108 20.32 5.30 -2.50
N TYR A 109 21.18 4.62 -1.77
CA TYR A 109 20.76 3.62 -0.77
C TYR A 109 20.12 4.20 0.49
N THR A 110 20.19 5.50 0.73
CA THR A 110 19.53 6.14 1.88
C THR A 110 17.98 6.11 1.78
N ALA A 111 17.45 5.91 0.57
CA ALA A 111 16.03 5.77 0.33
C ALA A 111 15.52 4.32 0.42
N ILE A 112 16.40 3.34 0.72
CA ILE A 112 16.06 1.93 0.70
C ILE A 112 15.35 1.52 1.98
N TYR A 113 14.24 0.83 1.82
CA TYR A 113 13.47 0.18 2.89
C TYR A 113 13.52 -1.33 2.72
N SER A 114 13.61 -2.07 3.81
CA SER A 114 13.58 -3.54 3.77
C SER A 114 12.21 -4.08 3.35
N SER A 115 11.18 -3.58 3.95
CA SER A 115 9.78 -3.77 3.62
C SER A 115 9.02 -2.76 4.45
N HIS A 116 8.21 -1.94 3.84
CA HIS A 116 7.63 -0.87 4.62
C HIS A 116 6.12 -0.83 4.57
N PHE A 117 5.53 -1.62 3.71
CA PHE A 117 4.11 -1.48 3.53
C PHE A 117 3.46 -2.80 3.24
N ASN A 118 2.53 -3.18 4.07
CA ASN A 118 1.75 -4.39 3.84
C ASN A 118 0.33 -4.06 3.43
N GLN A 119 -0.48 -3.74 4.36
CA GLN A 119 -1.87 -3.38 4.16
C GLN A 119 -2.30 -2.51 5.32
N PRO A 120 -3.10 -1.47 5.09
CA PRO A 120 -3.83 -0.87 6.18
C PRO A 120 -4.73 -1.95 6.76
N TYR A 121 -4.75 -2.05 8.04
CA TYR A 121 -5.77 -2.85 8.71
C TYR A 121 -7.05 -2.02 8.68
N THR A 122 -7.94 -2.34 7.77
CA THR A 122 -9.29 -1.80 7.77
C THR A 122 -10.19 -2.69 8.59
N PHE A 123 -10.86 -2.11 9.54
CA PHE A 123 -11.83 -2.79 10.35
C PHE A 123 -13.22 -2.57 9.75
N ILE A 124 -13.82 -3.62 9.24
CA ILE A 124 -15.21 -3.58 8.74
C ILE A 124 -16.07 -4.14 9.84
N TYR A 125 -17.03 -3.37 10.31
CA TYR A 125 -17.89 -3.77 11.40
C TYR A 125 -19.36 -3.46 11.08
N GLY A 126 -20.25 -4.17 11.77
CA GLY A 126 -21.67 -3.93 11.71
C GLY A 126 -22.34 -4.58 12.90
N GLY A 127 -23.45 -4.00 13.33
CA GLY A 127 -24.19 -4.49 14.48
C GLY A 127 -25.29 -3.55 14.92
N ILE A 128 -25.71 -3.73 16.16
CA ILE A 128 -26.65 -2.85 16.83
C ILE A 128 -25.87 -2.08 17.90
N THR A 129 -25.98 -0.76 17.88
CA THR A 129 -25.33 0.11 18.88
C THR A 129 -25.95 -0.09 20.27
N GLN A 130 -25.26 0.41 21.28
CA GLN A 130 -25.78 0.50 22.65
C GLN A 130 -27.12 1.28 22.75
N HIS A 131 -27.45 2.09 21.75
CA HIS A 131 -28.70 2.85 21.67
C HIS A 131 -29.81 2.12 20.88
N GLY A 132 -29.56 0.89 20.41
CA GLY A 132 -30.51 0.08 19.67
C GLY A 132 -30.59 0.38 18.17
N GLU A 133 -29.66 1.15 17.65
CA GLU A 133 -29.60 1.52 16.23
C GLU A 133 -28.75 0.53 15.42
N VAL A 134 -29.19 0.21 14.22
CA VAL A 134 -28.40 -0.60 13.29
C VAL A 134 -27.31 0.27 12.68
N THR A 135 -26.08 -0.17 12.78
CA THR A 135 -24.92 0.54 12.21
C THR A 135 -23.98 -0.42 11.50
N GLY A 136 -23.25 0.12 10.53
CA GLY A 136 -22.16 -0.57 9.84
C GLY A 136 -21.23 0.45 9.19
N ASN A 137 -19.94 0.25 9.33
CA ASN A 137 -18.95 1.18 8.79
C ASN A 137 -17.58 0.50 8.61
N VAL A 138 -16.62 1.28 8.11
CA VAL A 138 -15.21 0.90 7.93
C VAL A 138 -14.37 1.85 8.76
N CYS A 139 -13.55 1.31 9.64
CA CYS A 139 -12.60 2.08 10.43
C CYS A 139 -11.16 1.74 10.00
N ALA A 140 -10.35 2.75 9.80
CA ALA A 140 -8.92 2.63 9.56
C ALA A 140 -8.07 3.27 10.68
N ASP A 141 -8.69 3.91 11.65
CA ASP A 141 -8.02 4.78 12.63
C ASP A 141 -7.37 4.02 13.79
N ILE A 142 -7.77 2.77 14.01
CA ILE A 142 -7.26 1.95 15.12
C ILE A 142 -5.97 1.21 14.79
N ASN A 143 -5.33 1.49 13.67
CA ASN A 143 -4.13 0.78 13.29
C ASN A 143 -2.94 1.72 13.03
N GLY A 144 -1.80 1.35 13.56
CA GLY A 144 -0.53 1.96 13.25
C GLY A 144 0.43 0.93 12.70
N ASN A 145 0.80 1.04 11.43
CA ASN A 145 1.79 0.18 10.82
C ASN A 145 3.20 0.67 11.15
N GLY A 146 4.10 -0.26 11.47
CA GLY A 146 5.52 0.04 11.57
C GLY A 146 6.17 0.22 10.20
N GLY A 147 7.14 1.09 10.12
CA GLY A 147 7.97 1.26 8.95
C GLY A 147 9.01 0.15 8.81
N GLY A 148 9.42 -0.17 7.58
CA GLY A 148 10.55 -1.06 7.34
C GLY A 148 11.88 -0.40 7.70
N ALA A 149 12.84 -1.19 8.16
CA ALA A 149 14.19 -0.71 8.43
C ALA A 149 14.83 -0.10 7.17
N ARG A 150 15.65 0.91 7.36
CA ARG A 150 16.45 1.54 6.31
C ARG A 150 17.87 1.01 6.37
N GLU A 151 18.70 1.36 5.40
CA GLU A 151 20.08 0.90 5.38
C GLU A 151 20.89 1.35 6.61
N ASN A 152 20.60 2.51 7.14
CA ASN A 152 21.39 3.19 8.17
C ASN A 152 20.64 3.43 9.49
N ARG A 153 19.39 3.06 9.60
CA ARG A 153 18.56 3.26 10.80
C ARG A 153 17.39 2.29 10.88
N ASP A 154 16.82 2.21 12.06
CA ASP A 154 15.58 1.48 12.30
C ASP A 154 14.39 2.10 11.54
N GLY A 155 13.37 1.30 11.32
CA GLY A 155 12.08 1.76 10.84
C GLY A 155 11.31 2.50 11.93
N GLU A 156 10.35 3.28 11.50
CA GLU A 156 9.48 4.05 12.38
C GLU A 156 8.40 3.14 13.02
N HIS A 157 7.98 3.47 14.23
CA HIS A 157 6.94 2.73 14.96
C HIS A 157 5.56 3.31 14.67
N ALA A 158 4.61 2.44 14.37
CA ALA A 158 3.16 2.69 14.43
C ALA A 158 2.69 4.03 13.83
N ILE A 159 3.24 4.45 12.69
CA ILE A 159 3.01 5.81 12.19
C ILE A 159 2.00 5.94 11.09
N ALA A 160 1.41 5.01 10.53
CA ALA A 160 0.40 5.34 9.54
C ALA A 160 -0.50 4.18 9.15
N PRO A 161 -1.78 4.44 8.95
CA PRO A 161 -2.69 3.47 8.39
C PRO A 161 -2.50 3.27 6.88
N CYS A 162 -2.09 4.30 6.14
CA CYS A 162 -2.06 4.29 4.68
C CYS A 162 -0.81 4.96 4.12
N PHE A 163 -0.32 4.47 2.99
CA PHE A 163 0.70 5.12 2.15
C PHE A 163 1.99 5.53 2.85
N GLY A 164 2.32 4.88 3.97
CA GLY A 164 3.50 5.22 4.77
C GLY A 164 3.38 6.60 5.44
N TYR A 165 3.94 6.81 6.50
CA TYR A 165 4.40 7.99 7.27
C TYR A 165 3.64 9.32 7.10
N MET A 166 2.38 9.36 6.72
CA MET A 166 1.74 10.62 6.31
C MET A 166 0.76 11.20 7.31
N CYS A 167 0.37 10.45 8.33
CA CYS A 167 -0.60 10.90 9.31
C CYS A 167 -0.49 10.13 10.62
N ASP A 168 -0.85 10.76 11.69
CA ASP A 168 -1.05 10.12 12.97
C ASP A 168 -2.28 9.21 12.93
N THR A 169 -2.36 8.25 13.82
CA THR A 169 -3.59 7.50 14.07
C THR A 169 -4.62 8.39 14.74
N GLY A 170 -5.91 8.10 14.56
CA GLY A 170 -6.98 8.83 15.23
C GLY A 170 -6.88 8.77 16.76
N GLU A 171 -7.58 9.65 17.41
CA GLU A 171 -7.66 9.69 18.89
C GLU A 171 -8.38 8.45 19.41
N GLN A 172 -7.62 7.57 19.99
CA GLN A 172 -8.10 6.23 20.36
C GLN A 172 -9.10 6.26 21.52
N GLU A 173 -9.04 7.28 22.34
CA GLU A 173 -9.95 7.51 23.45
C GLU A 173 -11.39 7.76 22.99
N LEU A 174 -11.56 8.30 21.78
CA LEU A 174 -12.88 8.60 21.22
C LEU A 174 -13.47 7.46 20.40
N ILE A 175 -12.71 6.39 20.16
CA ILE A 175 -13.17 5.27 19.31
C ILE A 175 -14.45 4.63 19.80
N GLU A 176 -14.64 4.51 21.10
CA GLU A 176 -15.85 3.90 21.66
C GLU A 176 -17.07 4.78 21.47
N GLU A 177 -16.91 6.09 21.32
CA GLU A 177 -17.99 7.04 21.02
C GLU A 177 -18.30 7.11 19.53
N GLU A 178 -17.26 7.17 18.71
CA GLU A 178 -17.37 7.24 17.25
C GLU A 178 -17.84 5.92 16.65
N LEU A 179 -17.44 4.81 17.26
CA LEU A 179 -17.72 3.45 16.83
C LEU A 179 -18.43 2.66 17.93
N PRO A 180 -19.69 2.99 18.24
CA PRO A 180 -20.38 2.51 19.44
C PRO A 180 -20.60 0.99 19.52
N VAL A 181 -20.19 0.22 18.52
CA VAL A 181 -20.16 -1.26 18.54
C VAL A 181 -18.79 -1.82 18.92
N LEU A 182 -17.79 -0.98 19.08
CA LEU A 182 -16.44 -1.37 19.44
C LEU A 182 -16.11 -0.95 20.86
N ARG A 183 -15.26 -1.72 21.50
CA ARG A 183 -14.65 -1.40 22.79
C ARG A 183 -13.14 -1.52 22.69
N LEU A 184 -12.44 -0.45 23.04
CA LEU A 184 -10.99 -0.46 23.12
C LEU A 184 -10.56 -1.08 24.46
N VAL A 185 -9.98 -2.26 24.41
CA VAL A 185 -9.53 -2.99 25.61
C VAL A 185 -8.09 -2.65 25.97
N ALA A 186 -7.22 -2.55 24.96
CA ALA A 186 -5.82 -2.19 25.16
C ALA A 186 -5.20 -1.69 23.85
N GLN A 187 -4.33 -0.70 23.97
CA GLN A 187 -3.50 -0.21 22.88
C GLN A 187 -2.10 0.04 23.41
N HIS A 188 -1.12 -0.67 22.87
CA HIS A 188 0.29 -0.50 23.25
C HIS A 188 1.21 -1.09 22.20
N LEU A 189 2.46 -0.63 22.18
CA LEU A 189 3.52 -1.26 21.42
C LEU A 189 4.01 -2.51 22.17
N THR A 190 3.99 -3.64 21.50
CA THR A 190 4.50 -4.88 22.10
C THR A 190 6.03 -4.86 22.10
N LYS A 191 6.62 -4.98 23.29
CA LYS A 191 8.07 -5.02 23.47
C LYS A 191 8.69 -6.16 22.64
N ASP A 192 9.85 -5.89 22.06
CA ASP A 192 10.66 -6.86 21.31
C ASP A 192 9.96 -7.48 20.07
N ARG A 193 8.91 -6.85 19.57
CA ARG A 193 8.21 -7.22 18.33
C ARG A 193 8.75 -6.44 17.14
N VAL A 194 9.97 -6.76 16.75
CA VAL A 194 10.71 -6.10 15.69
C VAL A 194 11.17 -7.11 14.63
N GLY A 195 11.52 -6.64 13.46
CA GLY A 195 12.15 -7.45 12.42
C GLY A 195 13.56 -7.91 12.82
N PHE A 196 14.09 -8.88 12.09
CA PHE A 196 15.45 -9.37 12.28
C PHE A 196 16.41 -8.67 11.31
N GLY A 197 17.57 -8.24 11.82
CA GLY A 197 18.60 -7.60 11.02
C GLY A 197 19.45 -6.63 11.86
N LYS A 198 20.35 -5.93 11.19
CA LYS A 198 21.19 -4.90 11.83
C LYS A 198 20.31 -3.72 12.30
N TYR A 199 19.34 -3.35 11.47
CA TYR A 199 18.32 -2.36 11.76
C TYR A 199 16.95 -3.03 11.73
N ARG A 200 15.99 -2.51 12.48
CA ARG A 200 14.71 -3.15 12.79
C ARG A 200 13.52 -2.23 12.53
#